data_5c282108450bf26fec0594d74840462b
#
_entry.id   5c282108450bf26fec0594d74840462b
#
_cell.length_a   1.000
_cell.length_b   1.000
_cell.length_c   1.000
_cell.angle_alpha   90.00
_cell.angle_beta   90.00
_cell.angle_gamma   90.00
#
_symmetry.space_group_name_H-M   'P 1'
#
loop_
_entity.id
_entity.type
_entity.pdbx_description
1 polymer ?
#
loop_
_entity_poly.entity_id
_entity_poly.type
_entity_poly.pdbx_seq_one_letter_code
_entity_poly.pdbx_strand_id
1 'polypeptide(L)'
;MREITDITTFTSEKPTVITIGTFDGVHLGHQKIIKRVVETAHKNGLLATVFTFFPHPRMIVQHDQQLKLIHTLAEKKQFLQSLGVDLLIVQPFNEAFANLSAEAFVSELLVKHLRAQKVIIGYDHHFGKNRTANIDNMRLFGEQYGFSVEEISVQEVDEVSVSSTKIRQALNEGKVEIAEHYLGVPYSFTGKVVHGLKLGRTIGFPTANLQVEASYKLIPKDGVYVVYTFIEERKVYGMMSIGKNPTIQGKGASIEVYFFDFNQDLYGQDLTIYFVKYLREERKFSSVSLLKKQIQDDEIAARKAIAL
;
A
#
# COMPACT_ATOMS: atom_id res chain seq x y z
N MET A 1 -1.41 17.61 -3.44
CA MET A 1 -0.27 16.88 -4.07
C MET A 1 -0.46 16.81 -5.58
N ARG A 2 0.52 17.24 -6.36
CA ARG A 2 0.55 17.09 -7.83
C ARG A 2 1.24 15.77 -8.20
N GLU A 3 0.68 15.01 -9.13
CA GLU A 3 1.26 13.77 -9.65
C GLU A 3 1.84 13.98 -11.05
N ILE A 4 3.02 13.43 -11.30
CA ILE A 4 3.72 13.45 -12.58
C ILE A 4 4.06 12.01 -12.96
N THR A 5 3.58 11.57 -14.11
CA THR A 5 3.81 10.22 -14.65
C THR A 5 4.85 10.18 -15.77
N ASP A 6 5.24 11.34 -16.29
CA ASP A 6 6.32 11.49 -17.26
C ASP A 6 7.21 12.67 -16.86
N ILE A 7 8.32 12.34 -16.20
CA ILE A 7 9.27 13.34 -15.74
C ILE A 7 10.00 14.05 -16.90
N THR A 8 10.08 13.41 -18.08
CA THR A 8 10.83 13.97 -19.22
C THR A 8 10.16 15.22 -19.80
N THR A 9 8.85 15.34 -19.62
CA THR A 9 8.04 16.49 -20.06
C THR A 9 7.79 17.51 -18.96
N PHE A 10 8.31 17.25 -17.75
CA PHE A 10 8.10 18.08 -16.56
C PHE A 10 9.39 18.74 -16.09
N THR A 11 9.30 19.98 -15.68
CA THR A 11 10.35 20.67 -14.91
C THR A 11 9.71 21.37 -13.73
N SER A 12 10.25 21.14 -12.53
CA SER A 12 9.73 21.74 -11.31
C SER A 12 9.91 23.26 -11.32
N GLU A 13 8.84 23.98 -11.00
CA GLU A 13 8.86 25.45 -10.92
C GLU A 13 9.68 25.94 -9.74
N LYS A 14 9.68 25.18 -8.63
CA LYS A 14 10.44 25.47 -7.40
C LYS A 14 11.48 24.37 -7.15
N PRO A 15 12.57 24.68 -6.44
CA PRO A 15 13.49 23.66 -5.97
C PRO A 15 12.80 22.67 -5.03
N THR A 16 13.35 21.46 -4.94
CA THR A 16 12.72 20.33 -4.25
C THR A 16 13.62 19.74 -3.17
N VAL A 17 12.98 19.16 -2.14
CA VAL A 17 13.57 18.18 -1.24
C VAL A 17 13.00 16.83 -1.64
N ILE A 18 13.86 15.87 -1.98
CA ILE A 18 13.47 14.64 -2.67
C ILE A 18 13.80 13.42 -1.80
N THR A 19 12.89 12.46 -1.78
CA THR A 19 13.23 11.08 -1.41
C THR A 19 12.88 10.13 -2.54
N ILE A 20 13.63 9.02 -2.64
CA ILE A 20 13.56 8.08 -3.76
C ILE A 20 13.32 6.67 -3.20
N GLY A 21 12.33 5.97 -3.73
CA GLY A 21 12.06 4.61 -3.29
C GLY A 21 10.78 4.01 -3.85
N THR A 22 10.61 2.72 -3.67
CA THR A 22 9.38 2.02 -4.06
C THR A 22 8.21 2.36 -3.13
N PHE A 23 8.49 2.66 -1.86
CA PHE A 23 7.52 3.00 -0.82
C PHE A 23 6.31 2.07 -0.80
N ASP A 24 6.55 0.76 -1.01
CA ASP A 24 5.47 -0.20 -0.94
C ASP A 24 5.03 -0.43 0.50
N GLY A 25 3.75 -0.17 0.77
CA GLY A 25 3.15 -0.18 2.09
C GLY A 25 3.29 1.13 2.87
N VAL A 26 4.15 2.08 2.48
CA VAL A 26 4.42 3.33 3.21
C VAL A 26 4.48 3.11 4.73
N HIS A 27 5.20 2.04 5.14
CA HIS A 27 5.32 1.60 6.53
C HIS A 27 6.02 2.64 7.42
N LEU A 28 6.03 2.45 8.73
CA LEU A 28 6.56 3.42 9.70
C LEU A 28 7.96 3.94 9.36
N GLY A 29 8.87 3.07 8.87
CA GLY A 29 10.20 3.52 8.41
C GLY A 29 10.11 4.46 7.19
N HIS A 30 9.25 4.16 6.21
CA HIS A 30 9.00 5.07 5.09
C HIS A 30 8.39 6.38 5.53
N GLN A 31 7.43 6.35 6.47
CA GLN A 31 6.77 7.54 6.99
C GLN A 31 7.75 8.49 7.68
N LYS A 32 8.73 7.98 8.43
CA LYS A 32 9.78 8.80 9.06
C LYS A 32 10.59 9.57 8.01
N ILE A 33 11.03 8.88 6.95
CA ILE A 33 11.75 9.51 5.83
C ILE A 33 10.89 10.59 5.15
N ILE A 34 9.64 10.25 4.81
CA ILE A 34 8.72 11.15 4.12
C ILE A 34 8.40 12.38 4.98
N LYS A 35 8.12 12.22 6.27
CA LYS A 35 7.91 13.33 7.20
C LYS A 35 9.12 14.25 7.26
N ARG A 36 10.35 13.70 7.32
CA ARG A 36 11.58 14.48 7.30
C ARG A 36 11.73 15.29 6.02
N VAL A 37 11.34 14.71 4.86
CA VAL A 37 11.30 15.42 3.57
C VAL A 37 10.32 16.59 3.63
N VAL A 38 9.08 16.34 4.09
CA VAL A 38 8.02 17.34 4.18
C VAL A 38 8.43 18.49 5.11
N GLU A 39 8.87 18.18 6.32
CA GLU A 39 9.33 19.16 7.31
C GLU A 39 10.48 20.03 6.75
N THR A 40 11.48 19.37 6.13
CA THR A 40 12.63 20.09 5.55
C THR A 40 12.22 20.97 4.39
N ALA A 41 11.37 20.48 3.51
CA ALA A 41 10.89 21.23 2.34
C ALA A 41 10.08 22.44 2.79
N HIS A 42 9.07 22.26 3.61
CA HIS A 42 8.16 23.33 4.02
C HIS A 42 8.88 24.42 4.83
N LYS A 43 9.81 24.02 5.72
CA LYS A 43 10.65 24.98 6.48
C LYS A 43 11.46 25.90 5.57
N ASN A 44 11.88 25.44 4.40
CA ASN A 44 12.72 26.17 3.47
C ASN A 44 11.95 26.74 2.26
N GLY A 45 10.61 26.63 2.23
CA GLY A 45 9.78 27.11 1.11
C GLY A 45 9.95 26.29 -0.19
N LEU A 46 10.40 25.03 -0.07
CA LEU A 46 10.67 24.09 -1.16
C LEU A 46 9.49 23.11 -1.32
N LEU A 47 9.48 22.32 -2.41
CA LEU A 47 8.49 21.27 -2.62
C LEU A 47 8.96 19.94 -2.03
N ALA A 48 8.14 19.34 -1.18
CA ALA A 48 8.31 17.99 -0.67
C ALA A 48 7.99 16.97 -1.77
N THR A 49 9.01 16.27 -2.26
CA THR A 49 8.91 15.43 -3.45
C THR A 49 9.22 13.97 -3.11
N VAL A 50 8.31 13.07 -3.49
CA VAL A 50 8.53 11.63 -3.48
C VAL A 50 8.70 11.14 -4.91
N PHE A 51 9.85 10.50 -5.19
CA PHE A 51 10.14 9.83 -6.45
C PHE A 51 9.92 8.32 -6.27
N THR A 52 8.92 7.78 -6.92
CA THR A 52 8.58 6.35 -6.85
C THR A 52 8.47 5.73 -8.24
N PHE A 53 8.30 4.42 -8.30
CA PHE A 53 8.31 3.64 -9.52
C PHE A 53 7.04 2.81 -9.67
N PHE A 54 6.55 2.69 -10.90
CA PHE A 54 5.51 1.74 -11.24
C PHE A 54 5.66 1.28 -12.71
N PRO A 55 5.63 -0.05 -13.01
CA PRO A 55 5.56 -1.19 -12.08
C PRO A 55 6.70 -1.22 -11.06
N HIS A 56 6.55 -2.08 -10.03
CA HIS A 56 7.60 -2.25 -9.03
C HIS A 56 8.89 -2.81 -9.67
N PRO A 57 10.10 -2.29 -9.36
CA PRO A 57 11.35 -2.70 -9.99
C PRO A 57 11.60 -4.21 -10.02
N ARG A 58 11.22 -4.94 -8.95
CA ARG A 58 11.34 -6.41 -8.92
C ARG A 58 10.52 -7.13 -9.99
N MET A 59 9.37 -6.58 -10.37
CA MET A 59 8.53 -7.17 -11.43
C MET A 59 9.24 -7.14 -12.79
N ILE A 60 10.08 -6.12 -13.03
CA ILE A 60 10.81 -5.93 -14.30
C ILE A 60 12.17 -6.61 -14.24
N VAL A 61 13.03 -6.26 -13.25
CA VAL A 61 14.43 -6.73 -13.21
C VAL A 61 14.54 -8.19 -12.80
N GLN A 62 13.67 -8.66 -11.89
CA GLN A 62 13.67 -10.05 -11.41
C GLN A 62 12.59 -10.91 -12.07
N HIS A 63 11.80 -10.33 -13.00
CA HIS A 63 10.65 -10.98 -13.64
C HIS A 63 9.65 -11.58 -12.62
N ASP A 64 9.56 -10.99 -11.42
CA ASP A 64 8.70 -11.45 -10.33
C ASP A 64 7.25 -11.00 -10.58
N GLN A 65 6.58 -11.70 -11.50
CA GLN A 65 5.16 -11.44 -11.84
C GLN A 65 4.20 -11.85 -10.73
N GLN A 66 4.66 -12.62 -9.74
CA GLN A 66 3.83 -13.04 -8.59
C GLN A 66 3.89 -12.04 -7.44
N LEU A 67 4.77 -11.06 -7.50
CA LEU A 67 4.88 -10.04 -6.46
C LEU A 67 3.55 -9.32 -6.28
N LYS A 68 2.98 -9.42 -5.08
CA LYS A 68 1.83 -8.61 -4.68
C LYS A 68 2.29 -7.40 -3.88
N LEU A 69 1.72 -6.24 -4.18
CA LEU A 69 2.04 -4.99 -3.51
C LEU A 69 1.09 -4.74 -2.33
N ILE A 70 1.63 -4.18 -1.26
CA ILE A 70 0.89 -3.86 -0.04
C ILE A 70 -0.15 -2.76 -0.34
N HIS A 71 0.23 -1.75 -1.11
CA HIS A 71 -0.68 -0.70 -1.59
C HIS A 71 -0.84 -0.74 -3.11
N THR A 72 -2.03 -0.45 -3.60
CA THR A 72 -2.21 -0.02 -4.99
C THR A 72 -1.56 1.35 -5.18
N LEU A 73 -1.36 1.77 -6.45
CA LEU A 73 -0.83 3.10 -6.72
C LEU A 73 -1.77 4.20 -6.19
N ALA A 74 -3.10 4.00 -6.31
CA ALA A 74 -4.10 4.94 -5.80
C ALA A 74 -4.05 5.05 -4.27
N GLU A 75 -3.99 3.92 -3.55
CA GLU A 75 -3.87 3.89 -2.08
C GLU A 75 -2.56 4.56 -1.62
N LYS A 76 -1.44 4.26 -2.28
CA LYS A 76 -0.15 4.89 -2.00
C LYS A 76 -0.22 6.40 -2.18
N LYS A 77 -0.83 6.88 -3.27
CA LYS A 77 -1.01 8.30 -3.56
C LYS A 77 -1.81 9.01 -2.46
N GLN A 78 -2.94 8.43 -2.06
CA GLN A 78 -3.77 8.99 -0.98
C GLN A 78 -2.98 9.08 0.33
N PHE A 79 -2.23 8.04 0.66
CA PHE A 79 -1.42 8.02 1.88
C PHE A 79 -0.28 9.04 1.86
N LEU A 80 0.46 9.15 0.75
CA LEU A 80 1.51 10.18 0.59
C LEU A 80 0.93 11.60 0.67
N GLN A 81 -0.25 11.81 0.11
CA GLN A 81 -0.95 13.10 0.20
C GLN A 81 -1.30 13.44 1.65
N SER A 82 -1.77 12.48 2.44
CA SER A 82 -2.08 12.70 3.86
C SER A 82 -0.85 13.01 4.70
N LEU A 83 0.35 12.60 4.27
CA LEU A 83 1.62 12.94 4.90
C LEU A 83 2.15 14.33 4.53
N GLY A 84 1.49 15.06 3.62
CA GLY A 84 1.87 16.44 3.24
C GLY A 84 2.85 16.50 2.06
N VAL A 85 2.99 15.45 1.25
CA VAL A 85 3.80 15.47 0.02
C VAL A 85 3.19 16.44 -0.99
N ASP A 86 4.00 17.31 -1.59
CA ASP A 86 3.56 18.30 -2.59
C ASP A 86 3.61 17.72 -4.01
N LEU A 87 4.65 16.95 -4.32
CA LEU A 87 4.91 16.42 -5.65
C LEU A 87 5.22 14.92 -5.60
N LEU A 88 4.46 14.13 -6.34
CA LEU A 88 4.66 12.69 -6.51
C LEU A 88 5.10 12.40 -7.94
N ILE A 89 6.31 11.90 -8.11
CA ILE A 89 6.79 11.38 -9.39
C ILE A 89 6.56 9.87 -9.40
N VAL A 90 5.74 9.40 -10.33
CA VAL A 90 5.51 7.97 -10.59
C VAL A 90 6.22 7.61 -11.89
N GLN A 91 7.52 7.32 -11.78
CA GLN A 91 8.34 7.00 -12.94
C GLN A 91 7.99 5.60 -13.48
N PRO A 92 7.65 5.48 -14.78
CA PRO A 92 7.55 4.18 -15.44
C PRO A 92 8.86 3.42 -15.32
N PHE A 93 8.82 2.26 -14.64
CA PHE A 93 10.02 1.43 -14.48
C PHE A 93 10.01 0.35 -15.56
N ASN A 94 10.88 0.50 -16.52
CA ASN A 94 11.08 -0.41 -17.65
C ASN A 94 12.57 -0.73 -17.82
N GLU A 95 12.93 -1.58 -18.77
CA GLU A 95 14.32 -1.97 -19.03
C GLU A 95 15.21 -0.78 -19.40
N ALA A 96 14.71 0.18 -20.15
CA ALA A 96 15.46 1.39 -20.50
C ALA A 96 15.81 2.20 -19.25
N PHE A 97 14.84 2.40 -18.36
CA PHE A 97 15.07 3.08 -17.08
C PHE A 97 15.99 2.29 -16.15
N ALA A 98 15.85 0.95 -16.09
CA ALA A 98 16.70 0.09 -15.28
C ALA A 98 18.19 0.10 -15.73
N ASN A 99 18.44 0.43 -16.99
CA ASN A 99 19.77 0.56 -17.56
C ASN A 99 20.37 1.98 -17.46
N LEU A 100 19.63 2.95 -16.88
CA LEU A 100 20.12 4.31 -16.70
C LEU A 100 21.32 4.32 -15.74
N SER A 101 22.39 5.01 -16.11
CA SER A 101 23.53 5.19 -15.21
C SER A 101 23.14 6.02 -13.98
N ALA A 102 23.88 5.84 -12.87
CA ALA A 102 23.64 6.64 -11.66
C ALA A 102 23.81 8.14 -11.93
N GLU A 103 24.82 8.50 -12.72
CA GLU A 103 25.06 9.91 -13.09
C GLU A 103 23.92 10.49 -13.94
N ALA A 104 23.45 9.78 -14.96
CA ALA A 104 22.34 10.24 -15.79
C ALA A 104 21.03 10.36 -14.97
N PHE A 105 20.78 9.42 -14.06
CA PHE A 105 19.66 9.52 -13.13
C PHE A 105 19.73 10.80 -12.29
N VAL A 106 20.89 11.13 -11.74
CA VAL A 106 21.06 12.33 -10.90
C VAL A 106 21.00 13.59 -11.74
N SER A 107 21.85 13.70 -12.78
CA SER A 107 21.98 14.94 -13.56
C SER A 107 20.70 15.31 -14.31
N GLU A 108 20.08 14.35 -15.00
CA GLU A 108 18.88 14.62 -15.80
C GLU A 108 17.62 14.70 -14.94
N LEU A 109 17.39 13.72 -14.04
CA LEU A 109 16.10 13.65 -13.36
C LEU A 109 16.08 14.50 -12.07
N LEU A 110 17.08 14.35 -11.20
CA LEU A 110 17.07 15.06 -9.93
C LEU A 110 17.46 16.53 -10.08
N VAL A 111 18.51 16.82 -10.86
CA VAL A 111 19.01 18.19 -11.00
C VAL A 111 18.22 18.98 -12.03
N LYS A 112 18.19 18.52 -13.26
CA LYS A 112 17.60 19.27 -14.38
C LYS A 112 16.07 19.37 -14.28
N HIS A 113 15.39 18.23 -14.08
CA HIS A 113 13.93 18.18 -14.05
C HIS A 113 13.34 18.55 -12.69
N LEU A 114 13.90 18.04 -11.59
CA LEU A 114 13.34 18.26 -10.26
C LEU A 114 13.99 19.41 -9.49
N ARG A 115 15.10 19.98 -10.00
CA ARG A 115 15.82 21.07 -9.33
C ARG A 115 16.13 20.73 -7.88
N ALA A 116 16.68 19.52 -7.66
CA ALA A 116 17.01 19.01 -6.35
C ALA A 116 17.91 19.97 -5.58
N GLN A 117 17.48 20.40 -4.41
CA GLN A 117 18.29 21.15 -3.46
C GLN A 117 18.75 20.27 -2.29
N LYS A 118 17.96 19.26 -1.98
CA LYS A 118 18.31 18.26 -0.99
C LYS A 118 17.71 16.91 -1.33
N VAL A 119 18.49 15.85 -1.13
CA VAL A 119 18.05 14.45 -1.24
C VAL A 119 18.12 13.79 0.14
N ILE A 120 17.02 13.21 0.60
CA ILE A 120 16.92 12.50 1.88
C ILE A 120 16.57 11.04 1.59
N ILE A 121 17.45 10.11 1.95
CA ILE A 121 17.30 8.68 1.67
C ILE A 121 17.65 7.83 2.88
N GLY A 122 17.12 6.62 2.93
CA GLY A 122 17.48 5.65 3.97
C GLY A 122 18.86 5.02 3.70
N TYR A 123 19.43 4.47 4.74
CA TYR A 123 20.77 3.85 4.76
C TYR A 123 20.98 2.72 3.73
N ASP A 124 19.93 2.01 3.35
CA ASP A 124 19.95 0.86 2.42
C ASP A 124 19.66 1.25 0.97
N HIS A 125 19.62 2.55 0.68
CA HIS A 125 19.26 3.05 -0.64
C HIS A 125 20.36 2.76 -1.66
N HIS A 126 19.98 2.10 -2.76
CA HIS A 126 20.83 1.85 -3.92
C HIS A 126 20.10 2.25 -5.19
N PHE A 127 20.84 2.85 -6.15
CA PHE A 127 20.28 3.35 -7.40
C PHE A 127 21.23 3.14 -8.60
N GLY A 128 20.78 3.56 -9.78
CA GLY A 128 21.51 3.37 -11.04
C GLY A 128 21.48 1.92 -11.53
N LYS A 129 22.09 1.69 -12.68
CA LYS A 129 22.16 0.38 -13.32
C LYS A 129 22.71 -0.67 -12.36
N ASN A 130 22.00 -1.80 -12.23
CA ASN A 130 22.34 -2.91 -11.34
C ASN A 130 22.50 -2.51 -9.86
N ARG A 131 21.93 -1.37 -9.44
CA ARG A 131 22.03 -0.86 -8.05
C ARG A 131 23.49 -0.66 -7.59
N THR A 132 24.37 -0.25 -8.49
CA THR A 132 25.80 -0.10 -8.19
C THR A 132 26.15 1.15 -7.40
N ALA A 133 25.29 2.15 -7.37
CA ALA A 133 25.48 3.37 -6.61
C ALA A 133 24.74 3.34 -5.27
N ASN A 134 25.38 3.88 -4.25
CA ASN A 134 24.90 3.97 -2.86
C ASN A 134 24.87 5.43 -2.38
N ILE A 135 24.73 5.62 -1.07
CA ILE A 135 24.70 6.94 -0.43
C ILE A 135 25.99 7.76 -0.67
N ASP A 136 27.16 7.13 -0.67
CA ASP A 136 28.44 7.84 -0.85
C ASP A 136 28.54 8.38 -2.29
N ASN A 137 28.10 7.61 -3.27
CA ASN A 137 27.97 8.09 -4.64
C ASN A 137 26.98 9.26 -4.73
N MET A 138 25.85 9.23 -4.00
CA MET A 138 24.88 10.32 -3.98
C MET A 138 25.51 11.59 -3.38
N ARG A 139 26.33 11.47 -2.33
CA ARG A 139 27.07 12.60 -1.74
C ARG A 139 28.05 13.23 -2.73
N LEU A 140 28.85 12.40 -3.46
CA LEU A 140 29.73 12.88 -4.51
C LEU A 140 28.97 13.64 -5.62
N PHE A 141 27.84 13.11 -6.06
CA PHE A 141 26.96 13.82 -7.00
C PHE A 141 26.38 15.11 -6.40
N GLY A 142 26.07 15.10 -5.09
CA GLY A 142 25.63 16.30 -4.38
C GLY A 142 26.67 17.43 -4.43
N GLU A 143 27.95 17.10 -4.19
CA GLU A 143 29.08 18.04 -4.32
C GLU A 143 29.24 18.55 -5.75
N GLN A 144 29.16 17.63 -6.73
CA GLN A 144 29.32 17.95 -8.15
C GLN A 144 28.20 18.85 -8.71
N TYR A 145 26.95 18.59 -8.31
CA TYR A 145 25.76 19.24 -8.87
C TYR A 145 25.10 20.27 -7.94
N GLY A 146 25.65 20.50 -6.75
CA GLY A 146 25.21 21.57 -5.86
C GLY A 146 23.94 21.28 -5.05
N PHE A 147 23.71 20.02 -4.63
CA PHE A 147 22.64 19.66 -3.70
C PHE A 147 23.18 18.94 -2.46
N SER A 148 22.48 19.06 -1.33
CA SER A 148 22.86 18.37 -0.09
C SER A 148 22.24 16.98 -0.01
N VAL A 149 22.90 16.07 0.70
CA VAL A 149 22.41 14.69 0.92
C VAL A 149 22.31 14.42 2.42
N GLU A 150 21.16 13.94 2.86
CA GLU A 150 20.92 13.51 4.23
C GLU A 150 20.56 12.03 4.24
N GLU A 151 21.24 11.28 5.11
CA GLU A 151 20.94 9.87 5.36
C GLU A 151 20.11 9.75 6.63
N ILE A 152 19.01 9.01 6.54
CA ILE A 152 18.28 8.59 7.73
C ILE A 152 18.85 7.24 8.17
N SER A 153 19.46 7.22 9.35
CA SER A 153 20.15 6.05 9.87
C SER A 153 19.20 4.90 10.26
N VAL A 154 19.77 3.69 10.40
CA VAL A 154 19.04 2.52 10.91
C VAL A 154 18.41 2.83 12.28
N GLN A 155 19.13 3.47 13.19
CA GLN A 155 18.64 3.79 14.53
C GLN A 155 17.44 4.75 14.50
N GLU A 156 17.41 5.69 13.56
CA GLU A 156 16.27 6.60 13.37
C GLU A 156 15.06 5.89 12.74
N VAL A 157 15.28 4.86 11.92
CA VAL A 157 14.21 4.05 11.32
C VAL A 157 13.74 2.94 12.26
N ASP A 158 14.64 2.39 13.05
CA ASP A 158 14.50 1.11 13.78
C ASP A 158 14.21 1.25 15.28
N GLU A 159 13.15 1.88 15.68
CA GLU A 159 12.47 1.40 16.90
C GLU A 159 11.73 0.07 16.66
N VAL A 160 11.43 -0.24 15.40
CA VAL A 160 10.84 -1.53 14.97
C VAL A 160 11.49 -1.87 13.63
N SER A 161 12.27 -2.95 13.55
CA SER A 161 12.85 -3.48 12.31
C SER A 161 11.75 -3.83 11.28
N VAL A 162 11.27 -2.82 10.56
CA VAL A 162 10.13 -2.89 9.62
C VAL A 162 10.62 -3.02 8.19
N SER A 163 10.01 -3.90 7.41
CA SER A 163 10.20 -3.95 5.96
C SER A 163 8.91 -4.39 5.25
N SER A 164 8.76 -4.00 3.97
CA SER A 164 7.65 -4.49 3.13
C SER A 164 7.62 -6.02 3.05
N THR A 165 8.76 -6.70 3.18
CA THR A 165 8.83 -8.17 3.20
C THR A 165 8.17 -8.74 4.46
N LYS A 166 8.45 -8.20 5.64
CA LYS A 166 7.82 -8.63 6.90
C LYS A 166 6.31 -8.38 6.89
N ILE A 167 5.87 -7.25 6.34
CA ILE A 167 4.44 -6.93 6.22
C ILE A 167 3.75 -7.93 5.29
N ARG A 168 4.33 -8.23 4.11
CA ARG A 168 3.77 -9.25 3.20
C ARG A 168 3.69 -10.62 3.88
N GLN A 169 4.71 -11.00 4.62
CA GLN A 169 4.71 -12.26 5.37
C GLN A 169 3.57 -12.27 6.40
N ALA A 170 3.43 -11.23 7.21
CA ALA A 170 2.35 -11.13 8.20
C ALA A 170 0.96 -11.25 7.55
N LEU A 171 0.73 -10.55 6.44
CA LEU A 171 -0.54 -10.60 5.71
C LEU A 171 -0.80 -11.99 5.09
N ASN A 172 0.23 -12.64 4.53
CA ASN A 172 0.13 -13.99 3.97
C ASN A 172 -0.09 -15.07 5.06
N GLU A 173 0.22 -14.76 6.31
CA GLU A 173 -0.03 -15.61 7.47
C GLU A 173 -1.37 -15.27 8.18
N GLY A 174 -2.09 -14.24 7.73
CA GLY A 174 -3.32 -13.74 8.33
C GLY A 174 -3.12 -12.87 9.59
N LYS A 175 -1.87 -12.53 9.92
CA LYS A 175 -1.50 -11.74 11.10
C LYS A 175 -1.65 -10.23 10.83
N VAL A 176 -2.91 -9.80 10.64
CA VAL A 176 -3.22 -8.42 10.23
C VAL A 176 -2.86 -7.40 11.32
N GLU A 177 -2.94 -7.76 12.59
CA GLU A 177 -2.53 -6.90 13.72
C GLU A 177 -1.01 -6.63 13.71
N ILE A 178 -0.19 -7.63 13.31
CA ILE A 178 1.25 -7.43 13.13
C ILE A 178 1.52 -6.53 11.93
N ALA A 179 0.78 -6.71 10.83
CA ALA A 179 0.90 -5.83 9.68
C ALA A 179 0.53 -4.38 10.03
N GLU A 180 -0.55 -4.16 10.80
CA GLU A 180 -0.94 -2.85 11.32
C GLU A 180 0.16 -2.22 12.18
N HIS A 181 0.75 -2.99 13.10
CA HIS A 181 1.87 -2.52 13.92
C HIS A 181 3.04 -2.00 13.08
N TYR A 182 3.36 -2.65 11.96
CA TYR A 182 4.42 -2.21 11.04
C TYR A 182 4.00 -1.06 10.14
N LEU A 183 2.74 -1.01 9.74
CA LEU A 183 2.18 0.06 8.89
C LEU A 183 1.88 1.33 9.68
N GLY A 184 1.59 1.21 10.98
CA GLY A 184 1.10 2.31 11.82
C GLY A 184 -0.38 2.67 11.56
N VAL A 185 -1.03 1.93 10.67
CA VAL A 185 -2.46 2.05 10.32
C VAL A 185 -3.01 0.66 9.98
N PRO A 186 -4.32 0.41 10.16
CA PRO A 186 -4.93 -0.84 9.76
C PRO A 186 -4.68 -1.14 8.29
N TYR A 187 -4.30 -2.40 7.99
CA TYR A 187 -4.22 -2.82 6.60
C TYR A 187 -5.59 -2.71 5.93
N SER A 188 -5.59 -2.27 4.67
CA SER A 188 -6.84 -2.10 3.92
C SER A 188 -6.66 -2.37 2.43
N PHE A 189 -7.78 -2.61 1.75
CA PHE A 189 -7.89 -2.56 0.30
C PHE A 189 -9.23 -1.94 -0.12
N THR A 190 -9.25 -1.39 -1.33
CA THR A 190 -10.49 -0.90 -1.94
C THR A 190 -10.98 -1.89 -2.98
N GLY A 191 -12.27 -2.20 -2.92
CA GLY A 191 -12.94 -3.07 -3.90
C GLY A 191 -14.33 -2.54 -4.25
N LYS A 192 -14.76 -2.81 -5.48
CA LYS A 192 -16.10 -2.48 -5.96
C LYS A 192 -17.10 -3.54 -5.52
N VAL A 193 -18.23 -3.13 -5.00
CA VAL A 193 -19.34 -4.04 -4.66
C VAL A 193 -20.01 -4.53 -5.93
N VAL A 194 -19.98 -5.85 -6.14
CA VAL A 194 -20.53 -6.52 -7.32
C VAL A 194 -21.61 -7.53 -6.94
N HIS A 195 -22.41 -7.93 -7.91
CA HIS A 195 -23.42 -8.98 -7.71
C HIS A 195 -22.75 -10.34 -7.48
N GLY A 196 -23.14 -11.03 -6.40
CA GLY A 196 -22.78 -12.42 -6.12
C GLY A 196 -23.97 -13.38 -6.25
N LEU A 197 -23.80 -14.60 -5.79
CA LEU A 197 -24.86 -15.65 -5.83
C LEU A 197 -26.01 -15.40 -4.84
N LYS A 198 -25.90 -14.41 -3.96
CA LYS A 198 -26.92 -14.03 -2.95
C LYS A 198 -27.29 -15.14 -1.96
N LEU A 199 -26.46 -16.19 -1.81
CA LEU A 199 -26.71 -17.31 -0.92
C LEU A 199 -26.80 -16.86 0.55
N GLY A 200 -25.97 -15.95 1.00
CA GLY A 200 -26.02 -15.39 2.35
C GLY A 200 -27.38 -14.80 2.71
N ARG A 201 -28.06 -14.14 1.75
CA ARG A 201 -29.39 -13.56 1.96
C ARG A 201 -30.45 -14.62 2.31
N THR A 202 -30.36 -15.82 1.71
CA THR A 202 -31.34 -16.92 1.97
C THR A 202 -31.19 -17.52 3.37
N ILE A 203 -30.03 -17.36 4.00
CA ILE A 203 -29.77 -17.89 5.35
C ILE A 203 -29.75 -16.79 6.42
N GLY A 204 -30.08 -15.53 6.06
CA GLY A 204 -30.17 -14.42 7.00
C GLY A 204 -28.90 -13.59 7.19
N PHE A 205 -27.86 -13.83 6.36
CA PHE A 205 -26.58 -13.10 6.39
C PHE A 205 -26.27 -12.52 5.00
N PRO A 206 -26.93 -11.41 4.60
CA PRO A 206 -26.67 -10.80 3.30
C PRO A 206 -25.23 -10.29 3.21
N THR A 207 -24.50 -10.68 2.17
CA THR A 207 -23.10 -10.30 1.95
C THR A 207 -22.96 -9.36 0.77
N ALA A 208 -22.03 -8.39 0.87
CA ALA A 208 -21.48 -7.63 -0.23
C ALA A 208 -20.29 -8.39 -0.81
N ASN A 209 -20.31 -8.66 -2.13
CA ASN A 209 -19.19 -9.27 -2.84
C ASN A 209 -18.28 -8.17 -3.35
N LEU A 210 -16.99 -8.25 -3.07
CA LEU A 210 -16.00 -7.25 -3.43
C LEU A 210 -15.09 -7.72 -4.56
N GLN A 211 -14.96 -6.92 -5.59
CA GLN A 211 -14.01 -7.12 -6.68
C GLN A 211 -12.87 -6.12 -6.54
N VAL A 212 -11.65 -6.62 -6.38
CA VAL A 212 -10.43 -5.81 -6.38
C VAL A 212 -9.85 -5.80 -7.79
N GLU A 213 -9.87 -4.64 -8.44
CA GLU A 213 -9.45 -4.50 -9.85
C GLU A 213 -7.94 -4.69 -10.03
N ALA A 214 -7.15 -4.17 -9.09
CA ALA A 214 -5.69 -4.22 -9.15
C ALA A 214 -5.17 -5.64 -8.86
N SER A 215 -4.90 -6.41 -9.91
CA SER A 215 -4.44 -7.80 -9.80
C SER A 215 -3.14 -7.96 -9.00
N TYR A 216 -2.36 -6.90 -8.87
CA TYR A 216 -1.12 -6.85 -8.08
C TYR A 216 -1.34 -6.48 -6.60
N LYS A 217 -2.57 -6.13 -6.18
CA LYS A 217 -2.88 -5.87 -4.76
C LYS A 217 -2.72 -7.15 -3.95
N LEU A 218 -2.06 -7.05 -2.81
CA LEU A 218 -1.94 -8.15 -1.87
C LEU A 218 -3.28 -8.31 -1.14
N ILE A 219 -3.88 -9.48 -1.26
CA ILE A 219 -5.03 -9.89 -0.46
C ILE A 219 -4.48 -10.81 0.65
N PRO A 220 -4.84 -10.61 1.92
CA PRO A 220 -4.38 -11.45 3.02
C PRO A 220 -4.75 -12.93 2.85
N LYS A 221 -4.19 -13.79 3.72
CA LYS A 221 -4.49 -15.23 3.77
C LYS A 221 -6.00 -15.49 3.71
N ASP A 222 -6.39 -16.58 3.04
CA ASP A 222 -7.77 -17.07 3.05
C ASP A 222 -8.25 -17.30 4.50
N GLY A 223 -9.49 -16.92 4.81
CA GLY A 223 -10.08 -17.05 6.14
C GLY A 223 -11.17 -16.03 6.44
N VAL A 224 -11.59 -15.99 7.69
CA VAL A 224 -12.61 -15.07 8.19
C VAL A 224 -11.96 -14.01 9.05
N TYR A 225 -12.33 -12.76 8.80
CA TYR A 225 -11.77 -11.57 9.44
C TYR A 225 -12.84 -10.68 10.04
N VAL A 226 -12.52 -10.00 11.12
CA VAL A 226 -13.24 -8.80 11.56
C VAL A 226 -12.73 -7.63 10.74
N VAL A 227 -13.64 -6.86 10.19
CA VAL A 227 -13.33 -5.71 9.34
C VAL A 227 -14.25 -4.53 9.65
N TYR A 228 -13.88 -3.36 9.14
CA TYR A 228 -14.79 -2.22 9.06
C TYR A 228 -14.62 -1.46 7.76
N THR A 229 -15.60 -0.64 7.45
CA THR A 229 -15.58 0.36 6.39
C THR A 229 -16.21 1.66 6.87
N PHE A 230 -16.06 2.73 6.09
CA PHE A 230 -16.83 3.96 6.27
C PHE A 230 -17.86 4.09 5.16
N ILE A 231 -19.11 4.27 5.53
CA ILE A 231 -20.24 4.55 4.64
C ILE A 231 -20.85 5.85 5.11
N GLU A 232 -20.89 6.87 4.27
CA GLU A 232 -21.40 8.21 4.65
C GLU A 232 -20.79 8.72 5.96
N GLU A 233 -19.45 8.58 6.11
CA GLU A 233 -18.68 8.93 7.31
C GLU A 233 -18.97 8.08 8.57
N ARG A 234 -19.97 7.19 8.52
CA ARG A 234 -20.27 6.25 9.60
C ARG A 234 -19.38 5.03 9.51
N LYS A 235 -18.69 4.67 10.60
CA LYS A 235 -17.93 3.43 10.71
C LYS A 235 -18.88 2.24 10.87
N VAL A 236 -18.84 1.31 9.93
CA VAL A 236 -19.67 0.11 9.90
C VAL A 236 -18.77 -1.11 10.01
N TYR A 237 -18.95 -1.91 11.04
CA TYR A 237 -18.21 -3.15 11.25
C TYR A 237 -18.87 -4.33 10.55
N GLY A 238 -18.08 -5.38 10.29
CA GLY A 238 -18.56 -6.61 9.69
C GLY A 238 -17.59 -7.76 9.82
N MET A 239 -17.99 -8.88 9.26
CA MET A 239 -17.14 -10.05 9.03
C MET A 239 -16.90 -10.21 7.55
N MET A 240 -15.67 -10.50 7.19
CA MET A 240 -15.27 -10.75 5.80
C MET A 240 -14.70 -12.16 5.65
N SER A 241 -15.19 -12.88 4.66
CA SER A 241 -14.61 -14.16 4.21
C SER A 241 -13.76 -13.92 2.96
N ILE A 242 -12.53 -14.41 2.98
CA ILE A 242 -11.65 -14.51 1.83
C ILE A 242 -11.45 -16.01 1.55
N GLY A 243 -11.81 -16.47 0.36
CA GLY A 243 -11.72 -17.88 0.01
C GLY A 243 -11.62 -18.15 -1.48
N LYS A 244 -11.50 -19.43 -1.84
CA LYS A 244 -11.32 -19.88 -3.22
C LYS A 244 -12.62 -20.28 -3.92
N ASN A 245 -13.78 -19.77 -3.51
CA ASN A 245 -15.03 -20.12 -4.17
C ASN A 245 -15.08 -19.54 -5.60
N PRO A 246 -15.21 -20.37 -6.65
CA PRO A 246 -15.25 -19.90 -8.04
C PRO A 246 -16.63 -19.33 -8.40
N THR A 247 -17.07 -18.29 -7.70
CA THR A 247 -18.46 -17.82 -7.78
C THR A 247 -18.71 -16.70 -8.79
N ILE A 248 -17.68 -16.06 -9.33
CA ILE A 248 -17.84 -15.05 -10.40
C ILE A 248 -16.67 -15.17 -11.38
N GLN A 249 -16.97 -15.57 -12.61
CA GLN A 249 -16.10 -15.56 -13.81
C GLN A 249 -14.60 -15.60 -13.55
N GLY A 250 -14.04 -16.76 -13.16
CA GLY A 250 -12.66 -17.14 -13.39
C GLY A 250 -11.61 -16.54 -12.43
N LYS A 251 -10.86 -17.40 -11.77
CA LYS A 251 -9.48 -17.18 -11.26
C LYS A 251 -9.26 -16.03 -10.24
N GLY A 252 -10.06 -15.92 -9.19
CA GLY A 252 -9.80 -14.97 -8.09
C GLY A 252 -10.26 -15.49 -6.74
N ALA A 253 -9.76 -14.94 -5.64
CA ALA A 253 -10.35 -15.15 -4.33
C ALA A 253 -11.76 -14.54 -4.30
N SER A 254 -12.74 -15.27 -3.74
CA SER A 254 -14.05 -14.71 -3.39
C SER A 254 -13.86 -13.87 -2.12
N ILE A 255 -14.30 -12.62 -2.16
CA ILE A 255 -14.24 -11.70 -1.01
C ILE A 255 -15.66 -11.27 -0.71
N GLU A 256 -16.19 -11.72 0.42
CA GLU A 256 -17.57 -11.45 0.83
C GLU A 256 -17.59 -10.82 2.22
N VAL A 257 -18.33 -9.73 2.38
CA VAL A 257 -18.47 -9.02 3.67
C VAL A 257 -19.93 -9.01 4.11
N TYR A 258 -20.18 -9.50 5.32
CA TYR A 258 -21.42 -9.29 6.05
C TYR A 258 -21.24 -8.12 7.01
N PHE A 259 -21.96 -7.01 6.79
CA PHE A 259 -21.92 -5.83 7.64
C PHE A 259 -22.96 -5.94 8.77
N PHE A 260 -22.54 -5.65 10.01
CA PHE A 260 -23.40 -5.71 11.18
C PHE A 260 -24.35 -4.50 11.21
N ASP A 261 -25.62 -4.78 11.53
CA ASP A 261 -26.63 -3.75 11.75
C ASP A 261 -26.77 -2.77 10.57
N PHE A 262 -26.57 -3.29 9.35
CA PHE A 262 -26.57 -2.50 8.14
C PHE A 262 -27.43 -3.18 7.05
N ASN A 263 -28.33 -2.38 6.43
CA ASN A 263 -29.28 -2.90 5.43
C ASN A 263 -29.54 -1.88 4.30
N GLN A 264 -28.45 -1.34 3.72
CA GLN A 264 -28.56 -0.47 2.53
C GLN A 264 -27.96 -1.16 1.31
N ASP A 265 -28.37 -0.73 0.11
CA ASP A 265 -27.80 -1.20 -1.14
C ASP A 265 -26.44 -0.53 -1.38
N LEU A 266 -25.41 -1.36 -1.61
CA LEU A 266 -24.03 -0.92 -1.85
C LEU A 266 -23.54 -1.26 -3.25
N TYR A 267 -24.35 -1.85 -4.11
CA TYR A 267 -23.92 -2.27 -5.45
C TYR A 267 -23.35 -1.12 -6.27
N GLY A 268 -22.22 -1.39 -6.91
CA GLY A 268 -21.49 -0.44 -7.75
C GLY A 268 -20.64 0.58 -6.98
N GLN A 269 -20.74 0.62 -5.66
CA GLN A 269 -19.90 1.50 -4.82
C GLN A 269 -18.51 0.91 -4.61
N ASP A 270 -17.51 1.77 -4.51
CA ASP A 270 -16.16 1.41 -4.09
C ASP A 270 -16.07 1.52 -2.56
N LEU A 271 -15.73 0.41 -1.91
CA LEU A 271 -15.56 0.36 -0.45
C LEU A 271 -14.11 0.08 -0.08
N THR A 272 -13.56 0.88 0.82
CA THR A 272 -12.29 0.59 1.47
C THR A 272 -12.53 -0.23 2.73
N ILE A 273 -12.05 -1.46 2.73
CA ILE A 273 -12.19 -2.40 3.83
C ILE A 273 -10.92 -2.40 4.68
N TYR A 274 -11.07 -2.10 5.95
CA TYR A 274 -10.01 -2.08 6.96
C TYR A 274 -10.06 -3.34 7.79
N PHE A 275 -8.93 -4.03 7.90
CA PHE A 275 -8.82 -5.25 8.71
C PHE A 275 -8.62 -4.91 10.18
N VAL A 276 -9.27 -5.67 11.05
CA VAL A 276 -9.14 -5.56 12.50
C VAL A 276 -8.45 -6.79 13.07
N LYS A 277 -8.98 -7.98 12.73
CA LYS A 277 -8.52 -9.23 13.33
C LYS A 277 -8.80 -10.43 12.44
N TYR A 278 -7.92 -11.41 12.46
CA TYR A 278 -8.16 -12.74 11.91
C TYR A 278 -8.94 -13.58 12.90
N LEU A 279 -10.06 -14.18 12.49
CA LEU A 279 -10.88 -15.01 13.36
C LEU A 279 -10.53 -16.50 13.23
N ARG A 280 -10.54 -17.03 11.99
CA ARG A 280 -10.33 -18.45 11.71
C ARG A 280 -10.05 -18.72 10.24
N GLU A 281 -9.61 -19.93 9.96
CA GLU A 281 -9.50 -20.47 8.60
C GLU A 281 -10.86 -20.72 7.97
N GLU A 282 -10.92 -20.68 6.64
CA GLU A 282 -12.09 -21.08 5.89
C GLU A 282 -12.36 -22.59 6.08
N ARG A 283 -13.64 -22.99 6.17
CA ARG A 283 -14.06 -24.37 6.35
C ARG A 283 -15.22 -24.71 5.43
N LYS A 284 -15.26 -25.96 4.96
CA LYS A 284 -16.42 -26.50 4.27
C LYS A 284 -17.40 -27.09 5.29
N PHE A 285 -18.69 -26.85 5.06
CA PHE A 285 -19.75 -27.35 5.92
C PHE A 285 -20.59 -28.38 5.18
N SER A 286 -20.95 -29.49 5.86
CA SER A 286 -21.76 -30.56 5.31
C SER A 286 -23.25 -30.21 5.24
N SER A 287 -23.69 -29.14 5.89
CA SER A 287 -25.07 -28.66 5.82
C SER A 287 -25.16 -27.13 5.99
N VAL A 288 -26.24 -26.56 5.45
CA VAL A 288 -26.56 -25.11 5.62
C VAL A 288 -26.78 -24.78 7.09
N SER A 289 -27.33 -25.66 7.88
CA SER A 289 -27.56 -25.48 9.32
C SER A 289 -26.25 -25.32 10.08
N LEU A 290 -25.23 -26.11 9.78
CA LEU A 290 -23.89 -25.99 10.37
C LEU A 290 -23.19 -24.72 9.94
N LEU A 291 -23.31 -24.33 8.67
CA LEU A 291 -22.80 -23.05 8.16
C LEU A 291 -23.44 -21.88 8.92
N LYS A 292 -24.77 -21.86 9.04
CA LYS A 292 -25.51 -20.80 9.75
C LYS A 292 -25.06 -20.69 11.21
N LYS A 293 -24.93 -21.80 11.92
CA LYS A 293 -24.42 -21.82 13.29
C LYS A 293 -23.02 -21.23 13.39
N GLN A 294 -22.11 -21.64 12.50
CA GLN A 294 -20.74 -21.12 12.51
C GLN A 294 -20.71 -19.60 12.23
N ILE A 295 -21.53 -19.09 11.30
CA ILE A 295 -21.61 -17.65 11.05
C ILE A 295 -22.11 -16.89 12.30
N GLN A 296 -23.06 -17.46 13.05
CA GLN A 296 -23.52 -16.87 14.31
C GLN A 296 -22.42 -16.84 15.37
N ASP A 297 -21.66 -17.95 15.50
CA ASP A 297 -20.54 -18.02 16.43
C ASP A 297 -19.43 -17.02 16.04
N ASP A 298 -19.16 -16.88 14.74
CA ASP A 298 -18.20 -15.88 14.19
C ASP A 298 -18.67 -14.46 14.48
N GLU A 299 -19.96 -14.15 14.33
CA GLU A 299 -20.52 -12.82 14.63
C GLU A 299 -20.37 -12.49 16.11
N ILE A 300 -20.66 -13.42 17.02
CA ILE A 300 -20.46 -13.26 18.47
C ILE A 300 -18.98 -12.94 18.76
N ALA A 301 -18.06 -13.73 18.17
CA ALA A 301 -16.62 -13.52 18.35
C ALA A 301 -16.15 -12.16 17.77
N ALA A 302 -16.67 -11.79 16.60
CA ALA A 302 -16.37 -10.52 15.97
C ALA A 302 -16.88 -9.31 16.79
N ARG A 303 -18.12 -9.36 17.25
CA ARG A 303 -18.69 -8.30 18.11
C ARG A 303 -17.92 -8.15 19.42
N LYS A 304 -17.47 -9.26 20.01
CA LYS A 304 -16.60 -9.22 21.19
C LYS A 304 -15.24 -8.59 20.90
N ALA A 305 -14.65 -8.82 19.71
CA ALA A 305 -13.37 -8.25 19.32
C ALA A 305 -13.41 -6.73 19.07
N ILE A 306 -14.58 -6.16 18.74
CA ILE A 306 -14.77 -4.72 18.49
C ILE A 306 -15.34 -3.96 19.69
N ALA A 307 -15.80 -4.65 20.71
CA ALA A 307 -16.38 -4.04 21.93
C ALA A 307 -15.29 -3.59 22.94
N LEU A 308 -14.04 -3.64 22.53
CA LEU A 308 -12.88 -3.10 23.23
C LEU A 308 -12.65 -1.66 22.77
#